data_3e1f8da86d451248b18bf84ac0f5e03a
#
_entry.id   3e1f8da86d451248b18bf84ac0f5e03a
#
_cell.length_a   1.000
_cell.length_b   1.000
_cell.length_c   1.000
_cell.angle_alpha   90.00
_cell.angle_beta   90.00
_cell.angle_gamma   90.00
#
_symmetry.space_group_name_H-M   'P 1'
#
loop_
_entity.id
_entity.type
_entity.pdbx_description
1 polymer ?
#
loop_
_entity_poly.entity_id
_entity_poly.type
_entity_poly.pdbx_seq_one_letter_code
_entity_poly.pdbx_strand_id
1 'polypeptide(L)'
;MSRALDRFQGEYGFVATTSTGTAQDGAFWAIQTLADTTFSALGGNYTGTLTGTTIPAGLTIYGAFDGYTVGTGKVIAYKSAA
;
A
#
# COMPACT_ATOMS: atom_id res chain seq x y z
N MET A 1 -25.64 -10.01 5.97
CA MET A 1 -24.25 -9.89 5.51
C MET A 1 -23.94 -8.45 5.17
N SER A 2 -22.88 -7.94 5.72
CA SER A 2 -22.49 -6.55 5.47
C SER A 2 -21.48 -6.48 4.34
N ARG A 3 -21.86 -5.89 3.23
CA ARG A 3 -20.94 -5.66 2.10
C ARG A 3 -19.84 -4.68 2.47
N ALA A 4 -20.19 -3.68 3.28
CA ALA A 4 -19.20 -2.71 3.74
C ALA A 4 -18.12 -3.37 4.59
N LEU A 5 -18.50 -4.31 5.45
CA LEU A 5 -17.54 -5.05 6.25
C LEU A 5 -16.61 -5.90 5.38
N ASP A 6 -17.17 -6.55 4.36
CA ASP A 6 -16.38 -7.36 3.44
C ASP A 6 -15.34 -6.51 2.70
N ARG A 7 -15.69 -5.26 2.35
CA ARG A 7 -14.75 -4.34 1.71
C ARG A 7 -13.57 -4.01 2.60
N PHE A 8 -13.83 -3.76 3.88
CA PHE A 8 -12.77 -3.44 4.83
C PHE A 8 -11.94 -4.64 5.20
N GLN A 9 -12.41 -5.84 4.87
CA GLN A 9 -11.70 -7.08 5.14
C GLN A 9 -11.02 -7.64 3.89
N GLY A 10 -10.85 -6.82 2.86
CA GLY A 10 -10.12 -7.22 1.66
C GLY A 10 -11.00 -7.86 0.60
N GLU A 11 -12.28 -7.50 0.52
CA GLU A 11 -13.19 -8.03 -0.49
C GLU A 11 -12.65 -7.84 -1.91
N TYR A 12 -11.95 -6.74 -2.15
CA TYR A 12 -11.39 -6.42 -3.47
C TYR A 12 -9.99 -6.99 -3.68
N GLY A 13 -9.48 -7.73 -2.70
CA GLY A 13 -8.19 -8.37 -2.80
C GLY A 13 -7.04 -7.46 -2.43
N PHE A 14 -5.83 -7.91 -2.77
CA PHE A 14 -4.62 -7.16 -2.48
C PHE A 14 -3.58 -7.41 -3.56
N VAL A 15 -2.58 -6.56 -3.60
CA VAL A 15 -1.39 -6.72 -4.44
C VAL A 15 -0.21 -6.96 -3.52
N ALA A 16 0.44 -8.12 -3.67
CA ALA A 16 1.65 -8.42 -2.93
C ALA A 16 2.84 -8.02 -3.82
N THR A 17 3.65 -7.09 -3.35
CA THR A 17 4.80 -6.59 -4.10
C THR A 17 6.08 -7.01 -3.40
N THR A 18 6.80 -7.93 -4.03
CA THR A 18 8.09 -8.41 -3.55
C THR A 18 9.25 -7.97 -4.43
N SER A 19 8.95 -7.30 -5.53
CA SER A 19 9.93 -6.74 -6.45
C SER A 19 10.07 -5.25 -6.21
N THR A 20 11.26 -4.72 -6.48
CA THR A 20 11.52 -3.28 -6.35
C THR A 20 11.59 -2.62 -7.73
N GLY A 21 11.33 -1.32 -7.78
CA GLY A 21 11.48 -0.54 -8.99
C GLY A 21 10.34 -0.62 -9.99
N THR A 22 9.28 -1.37 -9.71
CA THR A 22 8.13 -1.50 -10.59
C THR A 22 6.95 -0.73 -10.02
N ALA A 23 6.39 0.20 -10.80
CA ALA A 23 5.24 0.97 -10.37
C ALA A 23 3.99 0.08 -10.31
N GLN A 24 3.23 0.23 -9.23
CA GLN A 24 1.94 -0.43 -9.05
C GLN A 24 0.86 0.63 -9.02
N ASP A 25 -0.10 0.52 -9.94
CA ASP A 25 -1.19 1.48 -10.06
C ASP A 25 -2.50 0.84 -9.63
N GLY A 26 -3.37 1.63 -9.07
CA GLY A 26 -4.69 1.19 -8.65
C GLY A 26 -5.19 2.02 -7.50
N ALA A 27 -6.28 1.60 -6.90
CA ALA A 27 -6.82 2.27 -5.72
C ALA A 27 -6.60 1.36 -4.51
N PHE A 28 -5.89 1.87 -3.51
CA PHE A 28 -5.54 1.11 -2.32
C PHE A 28 -5.95 1.90 -1.08
N TRP A 29 -6.45 1.21 -0.06
CA TRP A 29 -6.85 1.86 1.18
C TRP A 29 -5.86 1.58 2.32
N ALA A 30 -4.97 0.60 2.15
CA ALA A 30 -3.97 0.28 3.17
C ALA A 30 -2.78 -0.39 2.50
N ILE A 31 -1.59 -0.12 3.03
CA ILE A 31 -0.36 -0.80 2.61
C ILE A 31 0.33 -1.30 3.86
N GLN A 32 0.59 -2.61 3.92
CA GLN A 32 1.29 -3.23 5.03
C GLN A 32 2.67 -3.64 4.59
N THR A 33 3.68 -3.29 5.38
CA THR A 33 5.06 -3.67 5.09
C THR A 33 5.34 -5.06 5.64
N LEU A 34 6.00 -5.89 4.83
CA LEU A 34 6.42 -7.24 5.21
C LEU A 34 7.88 -7.27 5.64
N ALA A 35 8.63 -6.26 5.29
CA ALA A 35 10.04 -6.06 5.65
C ALA A 35 10.26 -4.57 5.79
N ASP A 36 11.43 -4.16 6.29
CA ASP A 36 11.77 -2.75 6.30
C ASP A 36 11.72 -2.24 4.87
N THR A 37 10.93 -1.21 4.61
CA THR A 37 10.54 -0.80 3.26
C THR A 37 10.79 0.68 3.06
N THR A 38 11.32 1.03 1.88
CA THR A 38 11.31 2.40 1.40
C THR A 38 10.54 2.47 0.10
N PHE A 39 9.79 3.55 -0.10
CA PHE A 39 9.11 3.80 -1.36
C PHE A 39 9.91 4.80 -2.16
N SER A 40 10.11 4.54 -3.45
CA SER A 40 10.67 5.53 -4.36
C SER A 40 9.58 6.41 -4.94
N ALA A 41 8.33 5.97 -4.91
CA ALA A 41 7.18 6.78 -5.29
C ALA A 41 5.97 6.31 -4.48
N LEU A 42 5.14 7.25 -4.05
CA LEU A 42 3.90 6.95 -3.33
C LEU A 42 2.92 8.09 -3.62
N GLY A 43 1.84 7.76 -4.32
CA GLY A 43 0.82 8.72 -4.68
C GLY A 43 -0.48 8.47 -3.94
N GLY A 44 -1.28 9.53 -3.79
CA GLY A 44 -2.58 9.41 -3.16
C GLY A 44 -2.92 10.61 -2.30
N ASN A 45 -3.98 10.46 -1.54
CA ASN A 45 -4.50 11.52 -0.69
C ASN A 45 -3.92 11.38 0.71
N TYR A 46 -2.75 11.97 0.92
CA TYR A 46 -2.13 12.06 2.23
C TYR A 46 -1.27 13.32 2.29
N THR A 47 -0.93 13.75 3.49
CA THR A 47 -0.11 14.94 3.71
C THR A 47 1.26 14.51 4.22
N GLY A 48 2.30 15.12 3.68
CA GLY A 48 3.68 14.83 4.07
C GLY A 48 4.39 14.02 3.00
N THR A 49 5.57 13.53 3.33
CA THR A 49 6.40 12.78 2.40
C THR A 49 6.88 11.49 3.06
N LEU A 50 6.56 10.37 2.46
CA LEU A 50 7.01 9.06 2.92
C LEU A 50 8.09 8.47 2.01
N THR A 51 8.29 9.03 0.82
CA THR A 51 9.33 8.55 -0.09
C THR A 51 10.71 8.78 0.53
N GLY A 52 11.58 7.79 0.40
CA GLY A 52 12.91 7.85 0.99
C GLY A 52 12.98 7.61 2.49
N THR A 53 11.84 7.40 3.14
CA THR A 53 11.78 7.12 4.57
C THR A 53 11.66 5.62 4.79
N THR A 54 12.47 5.07 5.68
CA THR A 54 12.38 3.65 5.99
C THR A 54 11.20 3.39 6.90
N ILE A 55 10.29 2.53 6.45
CA ILE A 55 9.12 2.12 7.21
C ILE A 55 9.39 0.73 7.76
N PRO A 56 9.30 0.54 9.08
CA PRO A 56 9.59 -0.77 9.69
C PRO A 56 8.66 -1.86 9.20
N ALA A 57 9.14 -3.09 9.24
CA ALA A 57 8.32 -4.26 8.92
C ALA A 57 7.13 -4.37 9.87
N GLY A 58 6.00 -4.83 9.35
CA GLY A 58 4.80 -5.06 10.13
C GLY A 58 3.96 -3.82 10.39
N LEU A 59 4.32 -2.68 9.81
CA LEU A 59 3.54 -1.45 9.93
C LEU A 59 2.51 -1.39 8.81
N THR A 60 1.30 -0.97 9.15
CA THR A 60 0.25 -0.74 8.15
C THR A 60 -0.04 0.75 8.07
N ILE A 61 0.02 1.31 6.86
CA ILE A 61 -0.36 2.69 6.61
C ILE A 61 -1.70 2.74 5.90
N TYR A 62 -2.55 3.66 6.32
CA TYR A 62 -3.90 3.81 5.78
C TYR A 62 -4.02 5.11 5.01
N GLY A 63 -4.77 5.08 3.93
CA GLY A 63 -5.04 6.27 3.15
C GLY A 63 -5.72 5.90 1.84
N ALA A 64 -5.87 6.89 0.98
CA ALA A 64 -6.43 6.66 -0.36
C ALA A 64 -5.26 6.74 -1.35
N PHE A 65 -4.57 5.64 -1.53
CA PHE A 65 -3.39 5.59 -2.41
C PHE A 65 -3.80 5.25 -3.83
N ASP A 66 -3.19 5.90 -4.80
CA ASP A 66 -3.45 5.64 -6.23
C ASP A 66 -2.29 4.95 -6.94
N GLY A 67 -1.18 4.75 -6.26
CA GLY A 67 -0.04 4.04 -6.80
C GLY A 67 1.17 4.11 -5.90
N TYR A 68 2.10 3.20 -6.10
CA TYR A 68 3.36 3.20 -5.35
C TYR A 68 4.45 2.46 -6.12
N THR A 69 5.67 2.77 -5.78
CA THR A 69 6.85 2.03 -6.27
C THR A 69 7.72 1.70 -5.06
N VAL A 70 7.98 0.43 -4.84
CA VAL A 70 8.84 -0.02 -3.74
C VAL A 70 10.30 0.19 -4.14
N GLY A 71 11.04 0.95 -3.37
CA GLY A 71 12.48 1.13 -3.55
C GLY A 71 13.26 0.00 -2.92
N THR A 72 12.93 -0.38 -1.68
CA THR A 72 13.48 -1.54 -0.98
C THR A 72 12.38 -2.17 -0.15
N GLY A 73 12.49 -3.46 0.10
CA GLY A 73 11.56 -4.17 0.97
C GLY A 73 10.42 -4.85 0.22
N LYS A 74 9.37 -5.17 0.95
CA LYS A 74 8.21 -5.91 0.44
C LYS A 74 6.95 -5.39 1.11
N VAL A 75 5.85 -5.31 0.36
CA VAL A 75 4.58 -4.80 0.88
C VAL A 75 3.41 -5.61 0.36
N ILE A 76 2.28 -5.50 1.07
CA ILE A 76 0.97 -5.91 0.58
C ILE A 76 0.10 -4.66 0.57
N ALA A 77 -0.47 -4.33 -0.59
CA ALA A 77 -1.38 -3.21 -0.73
C ALA A 77 -2.80 -3.73 -0.92
N TYR A 78 -3.71 -3.32 -0.03
CA TYR A 78 -5.09 -3.76 -0.07
C TYR A 78 -5.91 -2.87 -0.99
N LYS A 79 -6.62 -3.48 -1.92
CA LYS A 79 -7.41 -2.76 -2.90
C LYS A 79 -8.67 -2.18 -2.27
N SER A 80 -9.06 -1.00 -2.73
CA SER A 80 -10.31 -0.37 -2.33
C SER A 80 -11.31 -0.43 -3.48
N ALA A 81 -12.56 -0.05 -3.17
CA ALA A 81 -13.61 0.11 -4.17
C ALA A 81 -13.43 1.47 -4.86
N ALA A 82 -12.55 1.56 -5.78
CA ALA A 82 -12.23 2.82 -6.42
C ALA A 82 -13.34 3.34 -7.31
#